data_59f3c960cd790604732236d573b2b3e0
#
_entry.id   59f3c960cd790604732236d573b2b3e0
#
_cell.length_a   1.000
_cell.length_b   1.000
_cell.length_c   1.000
_cell.angle_alpha   90.00
_cell.angle_beta   90.00
_cell.angle_gamma   90.00
#
_symmetry.space_group_name_H-M   'P 1'
#
loop_
_entity.id
_entity.type
_entity.pdbx_description
1 polymer ?
#
loop_
_entity_poly.entity_id
_entity_poly.type
_entity_poly.pdbx_seq_one_letter_code
_entity_poly.pdbx_strand_id
1 'polypeptide(L)'
;MKYKKRKAIDFIANLTTYVSAFFSILLLSGIIIYILSNGVRNLSWNFITSDYKETLNIVNVESASKDYDNPHIKDTYFSERYGVGLKDDKTVDGNPCVRISYIAVNSPFLTLNSRNGTYTAQVGENLDVLMGVSAENTDVFASQKDGAKKFALALDRAVEVSYLHLIHSGGGIRGSLFTTLYVIGLTLIFSIPLGIGAAIYLTLYAKEGKFKTIVTNMIDATSGVPSIIFGLVGMIVFIPFVATFSGWNGYSILAGALTMTIVLLPIVVKTASEAIKVVPNDYLAASLALGASKTQTIFKVVLPNALPGLLTAVLLSIGRIIGESAALMFVLGTSIEDYPRIFNGSTTLSLHIWSLTQAEVPNFGAACSISIIILLVVFLMSISVKITWHFYTKKRGVS
;
A
#
# COMPACT_ATOMS: atom_id res chain seq x y z
N MET A 1 52.29 21.06 23.87
CA MET A 1 50.87 21.47 24.19
C MET A 1 49.89 21.24 23.07
N LYS A 2 50.21 21.55 21.81
CA LYS A 2 49.31 21.34 20.62
C LYS A 2 48.86 19.88 20.39
N TYR A 3 49.73 18.89 20.59
CA TYR A 3 49.42 17.47 20.34
C TYR A 3 48.36 16.85 21.29
N LYS A 4 48.45 17.16 22.60
CA LYS A 4 47.47 16.72 23.59
C LYS A 4 46.07 17.34 23.34
N LYS A 5 46.03 18.61 22.93
CA LYS A 5 44.80 19.33 22.60
C LYS A 5 44.14 18.73 21.33
N ARG A 6 44.95 18.35 20.33
CA ARG A 6 44.44 17.70 19.11
C ARG A 6 43.87 16.28 19.38
N LYS A 7 44.57 15.49 20.19
CA LYS A 7 44.08 14.17 20.64
C LYS A 7 42.77 14.26 21.43
N ALA A 8 42.62 15.28 22.28
CA ALA A 8 41.36 15.48 23.02
C ALA A 8 40.21 15.91 22.09
N ILE A 9 40.46 16.73 21.08
CA ILE A 9 39.47 17.13 20.08
C ILE A 9 39.05 15.90 19.24
N ASP A 10 39.99 15.09 18.77
CA ASP A 10 39.74 13.89 17.99
C ASP A 10 38.97 12.88 18.82
N PHE A 11 39.27 12.73 20.10
CA PHE A 11 38.53 11.85 21.01
C PHE A 11 37.07 12.29 21.18
N ILE A 12 36.85 13.62 21.40
CA ILE A 12 35.51 14.19 21.55
C ILE A 12 34.72 14.02 20.24
N ALA A 13 35.33 14.29 19.08
CA ALA A 13 34.67 14.11 17.76
C ALA A 13 34.28 12.67 17.53
N ASN A 14 35.16 11.71 17.81
CA ASN A 14 34.86 10.30 17.68
C ASN A 14 33.75 9.87 18.66
N LEU A 15 33.82 10.30 19.91
CA LEU A 15 32.79 10.03 20.93
C LEU A 15 31.42 10.54 20.47
N THR A 16 31.35 11.75 19.97
CA THR A 16 30.12 12.37 19.46
C THR A 16 29.56 11.52 18.30
N THR A 17 30.41 11.04 17.37
CA THR A 17 30.00 10.20 16.26
C THR A 17 29.41 8.87 16.75
N TYR A 18 30.08 8.19 17.71
CA TYR A 18 29.59 6.93 18.28
C TYR A 18 28.28 7.11 19.04
N VAL A 19 28.16 8.17 19.83
CA VAL A 19 26.92 8.50 20.57
C VAL A 19 25.78 8.77 19.60
N SER A 20 26.01 9.58 18.55
CA SER A 20 24.99 9.85 17.53
C SER A 20 24.55 8.59 16.79
N ALA A 21 25.49 7.73 16.42
CA ALA A 21 25.20 6.43 15.77
C ALA A 21 24.39 5.53 16.69
N PHE A 22 24.76 5.43 17.98
CA PHE A 22 24.04 4.66 18.98
C PHE A 22 22.59 5.13 19.14
N PHE A 23 22.38 6.44 19.30
CA PHE A 23 21.04 7.01 19.41
C PHE A 23 20.20 6.75 18.15
N SER A 24 20.79 6.90 16.96
CA SER A 24 20.09 6.63 15.69
C SER A 24 19.62 5.17 15.59
N ILE A 25 20.49 4.21 15.95
CA ILE A 25 20.17 2.78 15.95
C ILE A 25 19.10 2.46 17.00
N LEU A 26 19.23 3.02 18.21
CA LEU A 26 18.27 2.81 19.30
C LEU A 26 16.88 3.32 18.92
N LEU A 27 16.79 4.52 18.35
CA LEU A 27 15.54 5.15 17.93
C LEU A 27 14.88 4.33 16.80
N LEU A 28 15.65 3.96 15.77
CA LEU A 28 15.16 3.16 14.66
C LEU A 28 14.68 1.79 15.13
N SER A 29 15.46 1.10 15.99
CA SER A 29 15.08 -0.18 16.57
C SER A 29 13.83 -0.07 17.42
N GLY A 30 13.69 1.00 18.22
CA GLY A 30 12.50 1.26 19.02
C GLY A 30 11.24 1.43 18.18
N ILE A 31 11.31 2.18 17.07
CA ILE A 31 10.20 2.34 16.13
C ILE A 31 9.82 0.98 15.49
N ILE A 32 10.80 0.21 15.03
CA ILE A 32 10.54 -1.10 14.42
C ILE A 32 9.90 -2.05 15.44
N ILE A 33 10.41 -2.12 16.68
CA ILE A 33 9.83 -2.94 17.73
C ILE A 33 8.40 -2.51 18.04
N TYR A 34 8.13 -1.21 18.13
CA TYR A 34 6.78 -0.68 18.36
C TYR A 34 5.82 -1.10 17.24
N ILE A 35 6.22 -0.95 15.98
CA ILE A 35 5.41 -1.34 14.81
C ILE A 35 5.14 -2.86 14.84
N LEU A 36 6.14 -3.67 15.10
CA LEU A 36 5.99 -5.12 15.15
C LEU A 36 5.10 -5.55 16.32
N SER A 37 5.29 -5.02 17.51
CA SER A 37 4.51 -5.41 18.71
C SER A 37 3.02 -5.09 18.58
N ASN A 38 2.66 -3.98 17.91
CA ASN A 38 1.27 -3.56 17.74
C ASN A 38 0.65 -4.09 16.44
N GLY A 39 1.45 -4.31 15.39
CA GLY A 39 0.94 -4.67 14.06
C GLY A 39 0.80 -6.17 13.82
N VAL A 40 1.66 -7.02 14.39
CA VAL A 40 1.65 -8.46 14.10
C VAL A 40 0.32 -9.12 14.49
N ARG A 41 -0.33 -8.65 15.55
CA ARG A 41 -1.58 -9.21 16.05
C ARG A 41 -2.73 -9.13 15.05
N ASN A 42 -2.79 -8.07 14.24
CA ASN A 42 -3.84 -7.85 13.26
C ASN A 42 -3.46 -8.34 11.86
N LEU A 43 -2.20 -8.82 11.70
CA LEU A 43 -1.70 -9.30 10.42
C LEU A 43 -2.25 -10.69 10.13
N SER A 44 -3.22 -10.77 9.23
CA SER A 44 -3.81 -12.01 8.74
C SER A 44 -3.88 -12.02 7.22
N TRP A 45 -4.04 -13.21 6.62
CA TRP A 45 -4.24 -13.30 5.18
C TRP A 45 -5.49 -12.55 4.73
N ASN A 46 -6.56 -12.64 5.53
CA ASN A 46 -7.80 -11.89 5.31
C ASN A 46 -7.56 -10.38 5.29
N PHE A 47 -6.77 -9.83 6.22
CA PHE A 47 -6.46 -8.41 6.25
C PHE A 47 -5.79 -7.91 4.95
N ILE A 48 -4.97 -8.75 4.32
CA ILE A 48 -4.28 -8.39 3.07
C ILE A 48 -5.22 -8.50 1.86
N THR A 49 -6.10 -9.51 1.83
CA THR A 49 -6.87 -9.88 0.63
C THR A 49 -8.31 -9.39 0.63
N SER A 50 -8.85 -9.01 1.80
CA SER A 50 -10.22 -8.51 1.91
C SER A 50 -10.37 -7.07 1.43
N ASP A 51 -11.61 -6.72 1.12
CA ASP A 51 -12.03 -5.38 0.80
C ASP A 51 -12.01 -4.48 2.04
N TYR A 52 -11.80 -3.19 1.84
CA TYR A 52 -11.85 -2.20 2.91
C TYR A 52 -13.28 -1.84 3.28
N LYS A 53 -14.14 -1.68 2.28
CA LYS A 53 -15.54 -1.28 2.48
C LYS A 53 -16.33 -2.45 3.03
N GLU A 54 -17.09 -2.17 4.09
CA GLU A 54 -18.11 -3.12 4.54
C GLU A 54 -19.20 -3.21 3.48
N THR A 55 -19.61 -4.44 3.17
CA THR A 55 -20.73 -4.67 2.26
C THR A 55 -21.91 -5.21 3.05
N LEU A 56 -23.01 -4.44 3.03
CA LEU A 56 -24.29 -4.85 3.60
C LEU A 56 -25.10 -5.62 2.56
N ASN A 57 -25.34 -6.89 2.82
CA ASN A 57 -26.24 -7.72 2.03
C ASN A 57 -27.55 -7.90 2.79
N ILE A 58 -28.63 -7.43 2.18
CA ILE A 58 -29.98 -7.66 2.68
C ILE A 58 -30.50 -8.92 2.01
N VAL A 59 -30.78 -9.93 2.81
CA VAL A 59 -31.19 -11.23 2.33
C VAL A 59 -32.43 -11.69 3.06
N ASN A 60 -33.20 -12.58 2.42
CA ASN A 60 -34.26 -13.36 3.04
C ASN A 60 -33.88 -14.84 3.02
N VAL A 61 -34.37 -15.54 4.01
CA VAL A 61 -34.14 -16.99 4.15
C VAL A 61 -35.49 -17.67 4.14
N GLU A 62 -35.70 -18.55 3.14
CA GLU A 62 -36.88 -19.37 3.09
C GLU A 62 -36.91 -20.37 4.26
N SER A 63 -38.10 -20.81 4.64
CA SER A 63 -38.30 -21.68 5.79
C SER A 63 -37.38 -22.88 5.82
N ALA A 64 -36.65 -23.08 6.88
CA ALA A 64 -35.86 -24.27 7.11
C ALA A 64 -36.80 -25.43 7.50
N SER A 65 -36.72 -26.52 6.77
CA SER A 65 -37.56 -27.72 6.97
C SER A 65 -36.87 -28.83 7.78
N LYS A 66 -35.62 -28.62 8.23
CA LYS A 66 -34.82 -29.63 8.94
C LYS A 66 -34.16 -29.05 10.16
N ASP A 67 -34.11 -29.82 11.23
CA ASP A 67 -33.27 -29.54 12.36
C ASP A 67 -31.85 -30.05 12.09
N TYR A 68 -30.85 -29.25 12.45
CA TYR A 68 -29.42 -29.56 12.26
C TYR A 68 -28.81 -29.96 13.60
N ASP A 69 -27.94 -30.96 13.58
CA ASP A 69 -27.21 -31.39 14.77
C ASP A 69 -26.21 -30.32 15.23
N ASN A 70 -26.24 -30.03 16.54
CA ASN A 70 -25.34 -29.05 17.13
C ASN A 70 -23.90 -29.58 17.17
N PRO A 71 -22.93 -28.94 16.50
CA PRO A 71 -21.54 -29.40 16.47
C PRO A 71 -20.78 -29.14 17.78
N HIS A 72 -21.42 -28.58 18.81
CA HIS A 72 -20.85 -28.28 20.14
C HIS A 72 -19.51 -27.52 20.09
N ILE A 73 -19.41 -26.52 19.20
CA ILE A 73 -18.22 -25.66 19.08
C ILE A 73 -18.15 -24.72 20.28
N LYS A 74 -16.97 -24.62 20.90
CA LYS A 74 -16.73 -23.76 22.05
C LYS A 74 -17.07 -22.29 21.75
N ASP A 75 -17.71 -21.60 22.68
CA ASP A 75 -18.09 -20.18 22.61
C ASP A 75 -19.01 -19.85 21.40
N THR A 76 -19.77 -20.84 20.91
CA THR A 76 -20.69 -20.72 19.77
C THR A 76 -22.12 -21.06 20.21
N TYR A 77 -23.07 -20.20 19.88
CA TYR A 77 -24.49 -20.43 20.05
C TYR A 77 -25.07 -20.90 18.71
N PHE A 78 -25.61 -22.10 18.68
CA PHE A 78 -26.04 -22.75 17.45
C PHE A 78 -27.54 -22.63 17.25
N SER A 79 -27.98 -22.26 16.06
CA SER A 79 -29.37 -22.34 15.62
C SER A 79 -29.59 -23.69 14.96
N GLU A 80 -30.39 -24.55 15.60
CA GLU A 80 -30.70 -25.90 15.11
C GLU A 80 -31.58 -25.86 13.86
N ARG A 81 -32.46 -24.87 13.75
CA ARG A 81 -33.34 -24.70 12.60
C ARG A 81 -32.62 -24.29 11.33
N TYR A 82 -31.66 -23.38 11.44
CA TYR A 82 -30.94 -22.84 10.28
C TYR A 82 -29.53 -23.41 10.10
N GLY A 83 -29.06 -24.24 11.03
CA GLY A 83 -27.73 -24.88 10.93
C GLY A 83 -26.60 -23.86 10.92
N VAL A 84 -26.71 -22.79 11.72
CA VAL A 84 -25.70 -21.74 11.80
C VAL A 84 -25.23 -21.53 13.23
N GLY A 85 -23.91 -21.47 13.42
CA GLY A 85 -23.29 -21.18 14.70
C GLY A 85 -22.88 -19.71 14.78
N LEU A 86 -23.26 -19.04 15.86
CA LEU A 86 -23.02 -17.62 16.11
C LEU A 86 -22.16 -17.43 17.35
N LYS A 87 -21.26 -16.46 17.32
CA LYS A 87 -20.45 -16.08 18.47
C LYS A 87 -20.46 -14.56 18.67
N ASP A 88 -20.31 -14.14 19.91
CA ASP A 88 -20.03 -12.74 20.22
C ASP A 88 -18.58 -12.43 19.84
N ASP A 89 -18.36 -11.37 19.07
CA ASP A 89 -17.06 -10.92 18.60
C ASP A 89 -17.03 -9.38 18.56
N LYS A 90 -15.94 -8.82 18.09
CA LYS A 90 -15.80 -7.39 17.87
C LYS A 90 -15.42 -7.11 16.42
N THR A 91 -15.94 -6.00 15.89
CA THR A 91 -15.52 -5.45 14.60
C THR A 91 -14.06 -4.96 14.67
N VAL A 92 -13.47 -4.64 13.52
CA VAL A 92 -12.12 -4.06 13.45
C VAL A 92 -12.01 -2.77 14.27
N ASP A 93 -13.11 -2.02 14.40
CA ASP A 93 -13.21 -0.78 15.19
C ASP A 93 -13.49 -1.03 16.69
N GLY A 94 -13.57 -2.30 17.10
CA GLY A 94 -13.77 -2.68 18.51
C GLY A 94 -15.23 -2.69 18.97
N ASN A 95 -16.21 -2.43 18.10
CA ASN A 95 -17.63 -2.50 18.41
C ASN A 95 -18.09 -3.96 18.55
N PRO A 96 -18.99 -4.29 19.52
CA PRO A 96 -19.52 -5.64 19.65
C PRO A 96 -20.34 -6.02 18.43
N CYS A 97 -20.14 -7.25 17.93
CA CYS A 97 -20.88 -7.80 16.80
C CYS A 97 -21.21 -9.28 17.02
N VAL A 98 -22.23 -9.76 16.29
CA VAL A 98 -22.59 -11.18 16.23
C VAL A 98 -22.00 -11.75 14.94
N ARG A 99 -21.07 -12.70 15.06
CA ARG A 99 -20.35 -13.26 13.92
C ARG A 99 -20.74 -14.70 13.65
N ILE A 100 -20.88 -15.05 12.38
CA ILE A 100 -21.05 -16.43 11.96
C ILE A 100 -19.72 -17.18 12.18
N SER A 101 -19.75 -18.18 13.06
CA SER A 101 -18.61 -19.05 13.39
C SER A 101 -18.66 -20.40 12.68
N TYR A 102 -19.85 -20.85 12.28
CA TYR A 102 -20.06 -22.13 11.62
C TYR A 102 -21.31 -22.09 10.75
N ILE A 103 -21.28 -22.78 9.63
CA ILE A 103 -22.44 -23.03 8.74
C ILE A 103 -22.47 -24.52 8.44
N ALA A 104 -23.59 -25.19 8.71
CA ALA A 104 -23.76 -26.61 8.45
C ALA A 104 -23.86 -26.89 6.95
N VAL A 105 -23.46 -28.09 6.56
CA VAL A 105 -23.64 -28.57 5.19
C VAL A 105 -25.14 -28.62 4.87
N ASN A 106 -25.55 -28.04 3.75
CA ASN A 106 -26.95 -27.85 3.33
C ASN A 106 -27.77 -26.88 4.19
N SER A 107 -27.14 -26.01 4.97
CA SER A 107 -27.82 -24.90 5.65
C SER A 107 -28.47 -23.94 4.63
N PRO A 108 -29.67 -23.41 4.91
CA PRO A 108 -30.28 -22.35 4.10
C PRO A 108 -29.39 -21.11 3.95
N PHE A 109 -28.46 -20.89 4.86
CA PHE A 109 -27.48 -19.78 4.78
C PHE A 109 -26.50 -19.92 3.60
N LEU A 110 -26.44 -21.08 2.95
CA LEU A 110 -25.64 -21.25 1.73
C LEU A 110 -26.38 -20.80 0.46
N THR A 111 -27.72 -20.62 0.53
CA THR A 111 -28.57 -20.26 -0.63
C THR A 111 -29.58 -19.19 -0.24
N LEU A 112 -29.10 -18.04 0.18
CA LEU A 112 -29.92 -16.89 0.58
C LEU A 112 -30.41 -16.13 -0.65
N ASN A 113 -31.65 -15.63 -0.60
CA ASN A 113 -32.19 -14.79 -1.65
C ASN A 113 -31.88 -13.32 -1.35
N SER A 114 -31.20 -12.62 -2.26
CA SER A 114 -30.93 -11.20 -2.20
C SER A 114 -31.60 -10.48 -3.38
N ARG A 115 -31.73 -9.15 -3.32
CA ARG A 115 -32.22 -8.33 -4.44
C ARG A 115 -31.41 -8.51 -5.73
N ASN A 116 -30.15 -8.88 -5.62
CA ASN A 116 -29.21 -9.04 -6.74
C ASN A 116 -29.03 -10.50 -7.18
N GLY A 117 -29.83 -11.44 -6.66
CA GLY A 117 -29.72 -12.87 -6.93
C GLY A 117 -29.41 -13.69 -5.69
N THR A 118 -28.94 -14.91 -5.88
CA THR A 118 -28.60 -15.82 -4.78
C THR A 118 -27.30 -15.37 -4.10
N TYR A 119 -27.31 -15.33 -2.78
CA TYR A 119 -26.16 -15.01 -1.94
C TYR A 119 -25.79 -16.21 -1.07
N THR A 120 -24.51 -16.47 -0.90
CA THR A 120 -24.00 -17.53 -0.01
C THR A 120 -23.30 -16.86 1.18
N ALA A 121 -23.84 -17.06 2.40
CA ALA A 121 -23.21 -16.56 3.61
C ALA A 121 -21.87 -17.26 3.86
N GLN A 122 -20.92 -16.52 4.40
CA GLN A 122 -19.58 -17.02 4.71
C GLN A 122 -19.32 -17.00 6.21
N VAL A 123 -18.52 -17.95 6.69
CA VAL A 123 -18.00 -17.92 8.06
C VAL A 123 -17.12 -16.67 8.21
N GLY A 124 -17.37 -15.90 9.27
CA GLY A 124 -16.70 -14.63 9.52
C GLY A 124 -17.54 -13.38 9.22
N GLU A 125 -18.68 -13.51 8.55
CA GLU A 125 -19.63 -12.41 8.36
C GLU A 125 -20.36 -12.07 9.65
N ASN A 126 -20.76 -10.81 9.77
CA ASN A 126 -21.51 -10.32 10.93
C ASN A 126 -22.99 -10.25 10.61
N LEU A 127 -23.81 -10.56 11.61
CA LEU A 127 -25.25 -10.39 11.59
C LEU A 127 -25.61 -9.12 12.37
N ASP A 128 -26.34 -8.20 11.73
CA ASP A 128 -26.74 -6.93 12.36
C ASP A 128 -28.20 -6.96 12.82
N VAL A 129 -29.12 -7.20 11.91
CA VAL A 129 -30.56 -7.19 12.17
C VAL A 129 -31.20 -8.42 11.56
N LEU A 130 -32.12 -9.02 12.31
CA LEU A 130 -33.01 -10.09 11.88
C LEU A 130 -34.45 -9.65 12.09
N MET A 131 -35.26 -9.81 11.07
CA MET A 131 -36.73 -9.71 11.15
C MET A 131 -37.32 -10.95 10.48
N GLY A 132 -38.22 -11.62 11.17
CA GLY A 132 -38.87 -12.81 10.68
C GLY A 132 -40.23 -13.02 11.34
N VAL A 133 -40.88 -14.11 10.99
CA VAL A 133 -42.21 -14.45 11.52
C VAL A 133 -42.12 -15.84 12.17
N SER A 134 -42.69 -15.97 13.36
CA SER A 134 -42.77 -17.25 14.07
C SER A 134 -43.91 -18.12 13.54
N ALA A 135 -43.99 -19.37 14.01
CA ALA A 135 -45.08 -20.29 13.66
C ALA A 135 -46.46 -19.79 14.16
N GLU A 136 -46.49 -18.94 15.16
CA GLU A 136 -47.71 -18.31 15.72
C GLU A 136 -48.05 -16.98 15.02
N ASN A 137 -47.42 -16.68 13.89
CA ASN A 137 -47.58 -15.43 13.14
C ASN A 137 -47.25 -14.17 13.95
N THR A 138 -46.31 -14.28 14.88
CA THR A 138 -45.78 -13.16 15.65
C THR A 138 -44.43 -12.71 15.10
N ASP A 139 -44.19 -11.39 15.12
CA ASP A 139 -42.93 -10.83 14.66
C ASP A 139 -41.77 -11.26 15.56
N VAL A 140 -40.69 -11.73 14.94
CA VAL A 140 -39.44 -12.07 15.58
C VAL A 140 -38.39 -11.03 15.16
N PHE A 141 -37.79 -10.39 16.16
CA PHE A 141 -36.74 -9.40 15.94
C PHE A 141 -35.50 -9.74 16.78
N ALA A 142 -34.33 -9.57 16.20
CA ALA A 142 -33.06 -9.59 16.91
C ALA A 142 -32.08 -8.59 16.28
N SER A 143 -31.22 -8.04 17.11
CA SER A 143 -30.16 -7.11 16.70
C SER A 143 -28.81 -7.59 17.24
N GLN A 144 -27.72 -7.21 16.60
CA GLN A 144 -26.37 -7.50 17.09
C GLN A 144 -26.15 -7.04 18.56
N LYS A 145 -26.87 -6.01 19.03
CA LYS A 145 -26.81 -5.52 20.42
C LYS A 145 -27.36 -6.53 21.45
N ASP A 146 -28.18 -7.46 21.00
CA ASP A 146 -28.78 -8.49 21.86
C ASP A 146 -27.80 -9.64 22.15
N GLY A 147 -26.70 -9.74 21.39
CA GLY A 147 -25.68 -10.77 21.49
C GLY A 147 -26.04 -12.07 20.77
N ALA A 148 -25.02 -12.91 20.53
CA ALA A 148 -25.12 -14.12 19.72
C ALA A 148 -26.14 -15.13 20.27
N LYS A 149 -26.27 -15.25 21.60
CA LYS A 149 -27.22 -16.17 22.22
C LYS A 149 -28.68 -15.84 21.89
N LYS A 150 -29.05 -14.57 22.05
CA LYS A 150 -30.43 -14.14 21.75
C LYS A 150 -30.71 -14.17 20.27
N PHE A 151 -29.70 -13.84 19.45
CA PHE A 151 -29.81 -13.88 17.99
C PHE A 151 -30.05 -15.32 17.49
N ALA A 152 -29.31 -16.32 18.00
CA ALA A 152 -29.52 -17.74 17.66
C ALA A 152 -30.93 -18.22 18.08
N LEU A 153 -31.39 -17.85 19.29
CA LEU A 153 -32.75 -18.17 19.75
C LEU A 153 -33.84 -17.50 18.91
N ALA A 154 -33.59 -16.27 18.42
CA ALA A 154 -34.52 -15.60 17.51
C ALA A 154 -34.59 -16.31 16.15
N LEU A 155 -33.45 -16.77 15.62
CA LEU A 155 -33.41 -17.60 14.43
C LEU A 155 -34.24 -18.88 14.62
N ASP A 156 -34.09 -19.60 15.73
CA ASP A 156 -34.83 -20.83 15.99
C ASP A 156 -36.35 -20.62 16.13
N ARG A 157 -36.78 -19.45 16.60
CA ARG A 157 -38.20 -19.07 16.67
C ARG A 157 -38.79 -18.68 15.31
N ALA A 158 -37.99 -18.08 14.45
CA ALA A 158 -38.44 -17.65 13.12
C ALA A 158 -38.64 -18.85 12.20
N VAL A 159 -39.84 -19.01 11.63
CA VAL A 159 -40.12 -19.99 10.58
C VAL A 159 -39.67 -19.45 9.23
N GLU A 160 -39.87 -18.17 9.02
CA GLU A 160 -39.44 -17.44 7.85
C GLU A 160 -38.66 -16.20 8.27
N VAL A 161 -37.51 -15.97 7.65
CA VAL A 161 -36.72 -14.76 7.86
C VAL A 161 -36.89 -13.86 6.65
N SER A 162 -37.74 -12.88 6.80
CA SER A 162 -38.09 -11.94 5.73
C SER A 162 -36.96 -10.90 5.47
N TYR A 163 -36.13 -10.66 6.48
CA TYR A 163 -35.09 -9.63 6.41
C TYR A 163 -33.93 -9.97 7.34
N LEU A 164 -32.78 -10.17 6.74
CA LEU A 164 -31.54 -10.44 7.46
C LEU A 164 -30.43 -9.57 6.90
N HIS A 165 -29.78 -8.82 7.76
CA HIS A 165 -28.59 -8.06 7.45
C HIS A 165 -27.35 -8.91 7.67
N LEU A 166 -26.66 -9.23 6.57
CA LEU A 166 -25.33 -9.81 6.56
C LEU A 166 -24.32 -8.73 6.19
N ILE A 167 -23.41 -8.46 7.11
CA ILE A 167 -22.32 -7.52 6.90
C ILE A 167 -21.05 -8.31 6.67
N HIS A 168 -20.52 -8.23 5.45
CA HIS A 168 -19.16 -8.70 5.19
C HIS A 168 -18.19 -7.69 5.79
N SER A 169 -17.42 -8.12 6.78
CA SER A 169 -16.50 -7.25 7.51
C SER A 169 -15.46 -6.66 6.57
N GLY A 170 -15.46 -5.34 6.49
CA GLY A 170 -14.43 -4.58 5.82
C GLY A 170 -13.12 -4.50 6.61
N GLY A 171 -12.32 -3.52 6.29
CA GLY A 171 -11.05 -3.22 6.98
C GLY A 171 -9.84 -3.89 6.36
N GLY A 172 -9.98 -4.55 5.19
CA GLY A 172 -8.85 -5.04 4.40
C GLY A 172 -8.07 -3.93 3.70
N ILE A 173 -6.93 -4.27 3.16
CA ILE A 173 -6.02 -3.31 2.51
C ILE A 173 -5.78 -3.58 1.02
N ARG A 174 -6.51 -4.54 0.44
CA ARG A 174 -6.30 -4.99 -0.95
C ARG A 174 -6.27 -3.84 -1.93
N GLY A 175 -7.26 -2.96 -1.88
CA GLY A 175 -7.35 -1.82 -2.79
C GLY A 175 -6.17 -0.86 -2.66
N SER A 176 -5.78 -0.51 -1.43
CA SER A 176 -4.63 0.36 -1.18
C SER A 176 -3.30 -0.27 -1.60
N LEU A 177 -3.17 -1.59 -1.49
CA LEU A 177 -2.00 -2.33 -1.97
C LEU A 177 -1.88 -2.23 -3.50
N PHE A 178 -2.97 -2.52 -4.24
CA PHE A 178 -2.97 -2.39 -5.70
C PHE A 178 -2.75 -0.95 -6.15
N THR A 179 -3.38 0.03 -5.48
CA THR A 179 -3.15 1.46 -5.77
C THR A 179 -1.67 1.81 -5.62
N THR A 180 -1.02 1.35 -4.54
CA THR A 180 0.41 1.60 -4.32
C THR A 180 1.26 1.01 -5.45
N LEU A 181 0.97 -0.22 -5.88
CA LEU A 181 1.68 -0.87 -6.99
C LEU A 181 1.46 -0.14 -8.33
N TYR A 182 0.24 0.35 -8.59
CA TYR A 182 -0.05 1.16 -9.78
C TYR A 182 0.72 2.48 -9.77
N VAL A 183 0.72 3.19 -8.64
CA VAL A 183 1.47 4.45 -8.52
C VAL A 183 2.96 4.21 -8.71
N ILE A 184 3.54 3.17 -8.10
CA ILE A 184 4.95 2.82 -8.28
C ILE A 184 5.24 2.52 -9.75
N GLY A 185 4.49 1.61 -10.36
CA GLY A 185 4.71 1.19 -11.74
C GLY A 185 4.62 2.35 -12.72
N LEU A 186 3.53 3.12 -12.69
CA LEU A 186 3.33 4.25 -13.58
C LEU A 186 4.38 5.35 -13.37
N THR A 187 4.68 5.68 -12.11
CA THR A 187 5.70 6.70 -11.81
C THR A 187 7.07 6.29 -12.35
N LEU A 188 7.49 5.03 -12.18
CA LEU A 188 8.76 4.55 -12.68
C LEU A 188 8.81 4.51 -14.21
N ILE A 189 7.70 4.16 -14.87
CA ILE A 189 7.60 4.17 -16.35
C ILE A 189 7.88 5.56 -16.91
N PHE A 190 7.44 6.62 -16.24
CA PHE A 190 7.70 7.99 -16.69
C PHE A 190 9.02 8.55 -16.15
N SER A 191 9.32 8.40 -14.86
CA SER A 191 10.44 9.08 -14.22
C SER A 191 11.80 8.50 -14.61
N ILE A 192 11.91 7.17 -14.79
CA ILE A 192 13.20 6.53 -15.08
C ILE A 192 13.70 6.88 -16.48
N PRO A 193 12.93 6.75 -17.57
CA PRO A 193 13.40 7.15 -18.89
C PRO A 193 13.74 8.63 -18.99
N LEU A 194 12.88 9.50 -18.42
CA LEU A 194 13.10 10.95 -18.44
C LEU A 194 14.34 11.33 -17.63
N GLY A 195 14.46 10.78 -16.41
CA GLY A 195 15.58 11.10 -15.52
C GLY A 195 16.93 10.57 -16.02
N ILE A 196 16.98 9.33 -16.54
CA ILE A 196 18.20 8.77 -17.13
C ILE A 196 18.56 9.53 -18.42
N GLY A 197 17.58 9.86 -19.26
CA GLY A 197 17.80 10.68 -20.46
C GLY A 197 18.41 12.04 -20.15
N ALA A 198 17.86 12.74 -19.15
CA ALA A 198 18.40 13.99 -18.65
C ALA A 198 19.81 13.84 -18.06
N ALA A 199 20.06 12.78 -17.29
CA ALA A 199 21.38 12.47 -16.73
C ALA A 199 22.44 12.23 -17.83
N ILE A 200 22.10 11.45 -18.87
CA ILE A 200 22.96 11.22 -20.02
C ILE A 200 23.30 12.54 -20.72
N TYR A 201 22.28 13.36 -20.98
CA TYR A 201 22.48 14.66 -21.62
C TYR A 201 23.40 15.56 -20.77
N LEU A 202 23.12 15.75 -19.49
CA LEU A 202 23.88 16.62 -18.62
C LEU A 202 25.31 16.14 -18.37
N THR A 203 25.54 14.83 -18.36
CA THR A 203 26.87 14.27 -18.02
C THR A 203 27.74 14.10 -19.25
N LEU A 204 27.18 13.68 -20.40
CA LEU A 204 27.97 13.25 -21.56
C LEU A 204 27.87 14.19 -22.77
N TYR A 205 26.78 14.95 -22.92
CA TYR A 205 26.54 15.83 -24.06
C TYR A 205 26.66 17.31 -23.73
N ALA A 206 26.18 17.75 -22.58
CA ALA A 206 26.16 19.16 -22.21
C ALA A 206 27.58 19.69 -22.01
N LYS A 207 27.92 20.77 -22.75
CA LYS A 207 29.19 21.48 -22.56
C LYS A 207 29.16 22.21 -21.20
N GLU A 208 30.34 22.30 -20.57
CA GLU A 208 30.48 23.13 -19.38
C GLU A 208 30.16 24.60 -19.71
N GLY A 209 29.26 25.20 -18.96
CA GLY A 209 28.81 26.57 -19.19
C GLY A 209 27.56 26.95 -18.38
N LYS A 210 27.12 28.20 -18.56
CA LYS A 210 26.00 28.79 -17.83
C LYS A 210 24.73 27.96 -17.90
N PHE A 211 24.41 27.42 -19.07
CA PHE A 211 23.18 26.60 -19.25
C PHE A 211 23.20 25.34 -18.36
N LYS A 212 24.28 24.57 -18.41
CA LYS A 212 24.42 23.36 -17.59
C LYS A 212 24.33 23.71 -16.10
N THR A 213 25.03 24.77 -15.67
CA THR A 213 24.99 25.25 -14.28
C THR A 213 23.58 25.65 -13.86
N ILE A 214 22.84 26.39 -14.68
CA ILE A 214 21.46 26.78 -14.38
C ILE A 214 20.57 25.55 -14.21
N VAL A 215 20.59 24.62 -15.15
CA VAL A 215 19.75 23.41 -15.09
C VAL A 215 20.10 22.56 -13.86
N THR A 216 21.39 22.37 -13.56
CA THR A 216 21.81 21.63 -12.37
C THR A 216 21.34 22.32 -11.09
N ASN A 217 21.48 23.64 -11.00
CA ASN A 217 21.02 24.41 -9.84
C ASN A 217 19.49 24.36 -9.69
N MET A 218 18.72 24.35 -10.79
CA MET A 218 17.27 24.17 -10.75
C MET A 218 16.88 22.78 -10.24
N ILE A 219 17.56 21.72 -10.66
CA ILE A 219 17.37 20.36 -10.16
C ILE A 219 17.68 20.29 -8.66
N ASP A 220 18.77 20.96 -8.23
CA ASP A 220 19.16 21.05 -6.81
C ASP A 220 18.12 21.79 -5.98
N ALA A 221 17.67 22.94 -6.45
CA ALA A 221 16.64 23.73 -5.80
C ALA A 221 15.31 22.97 -5.67
N THR A 222 14.90 22.26 -6.73
CA THR A 222 13.68 21.45 -6.75
C THR A 222 13.70 20.34 -5.68
N SER A 223 14.89 19.80 -5.39
CA SER A 223 15.05 18.79 -4.32
C SER A 223 14.73 19.31 -2.92
N GLY A 224 14.80 20.62 -2.70
CA GLY A 224 14.50 21.28 -1.42
C GLY A 224 13.03 21.70 -1.26
N VAL A 225 12.22 21.59 -2.30
CA VAL A 225 10.81 21.98 -2.26
C VAL A 225 10.00 20.95 -1.47
N PRO A 226 9.16 21.38 -0.49
CA PRO A 226 8.27 20.47 0.23
C PRO A 226 7.33 19.73 -0.72
N SER A 227 7.16 18.40 -0.53
CA SER A 227 6.37 17.55 -1.44
C SER A 227 4.90 17.97 -1.57
N ILE A 228 4.34 18.59 -0.54
CA ILE A 228 2.98 19.13 -0.54
C ILE A 228 2.75 20.16 -1.66
N ILE A 229 3.77 20.96 -1.99
CA ILE A 229 3.68 21.96 -3.08
C ILE A 229 3.53 21.27 -4.43
N PHE A 230 4.25 20.16 -4.64
CA PHE A 230 4.08 19.35 -5.86
C PHE A 230 2.70 18.72 -5.92
N GLY A 231 2.11 18.34 -4.79
CA GLY A 231 0.73 17.87 -4.72
C GLY A 231 -0.27 18.92 -5.16
N LEU A 232 -0.13 20.17 -4.70
CA LEU A 232 -0.96 21.29 -5.12
C LEU A 232 -0.80 21.58 -6.62
N VAL A 233 0.44 21.60 -7.13
CA VAL A 233 0.69 21.75 -8.57
C VAL A 233 0.05 20.60 -9.35
N GLY A 234 0.20 19.37 -8.86
CA GLY A 234 -0.40 18.18 -9.47
C GLY A 234 -1.93 18.27 -9.55
N MET A 235 -2.57 18.77 -8.50
CA MET A 235 -4.01 18.98 -8.47
C MET A 235 -4.46 20.02 -9.52
N ILE A 236 -3.72 21.12 -9.67
CA ILE A 236 -4.06 22.21 -10.58
C ILE A 236 -3.72 21.85 -12.04
N VAL A 237 -2.66 21.08 -12.29
CA VAL A 237 -2.15 20.81 -13.64
C VAL A 237 -2.54 19.41 -14.13
N PHE A 238 -2.27 18.35 -13.33
CA PHE A 238 -2.42 16.99 -13.81
C PHE A 238 -3.84 16.45 -13.71
N ILE A 239 -4.65 16.88 -12.76
CA ILE A 239 -6.07 16.47 -12.73
C ILE A 239 -6.79 16.99 -13.99
N PRO A 240 -6.75 18.29 -14.34
CA PRO A 240 -7.37 18.77 -15.58
C PRO A 240 -6.74 18.15 -16.83
N PHE A 241 -5.41 17.94 -16.85
CA PHE A 241 -4.74 17.30 -17.98
C PHE A 241 -5.27 15.88 -18.21
N VAL A 242 -5.38 15.06 -17.16
CA VAL A 242 -5.94 13.70 -17.28
C VAL A 242 -7.42 13.75 -17.68
N ALA A 243 -8.18 14.73 -17.20
CA ALA A 243 -9.59 14.90 -17.54
C ALA A 243 -9.82 15.11 -19.05
N THR A 244 -8.87 15.73 -19.77
CA THR A 244 -9.02 16.00 -21.21
C THR A 244 -9.21 14.74 -22.07
N PHE A 245 -8.68 13.60 -21.64
CA PHE A 245 -8.76 12.34 -22.40
C PHE A 245 -9.45 11.19 -21.66
N SER A 246 -9.59 11.28 -20.32
CA SER A 246 -10.31 10.26 -19.54
C SER A 246 -11.81 10.51 -19.42
N GLY A 247 -12.24 11.76 -19.62
CA GLY A 247 -13.60 12.20 -19.33
C GLY A 247 -13.95 12.31 -17.85
N TRP A 248 -12.98 12.02 -16.95
CA TRP A 248 -13.14 12.08 -15.50
C TRP A 248 -12.41 13.29 -14.92
N ASN A 249 -13.16 14.24 -14.37
CA ASN A 249 -12.60 15.44 -13.75
C ASN A 249 -12.57 15.29 -12.22
N GLY A 250 -11.58 14.57 -11.72
CA GLY A 250 -11.43 14.31 -10.29
C GLY A 250 -10.09 13.65 -9.98
N TYR A 251 -9.93 13.25 -8.73
CA TYR A 251 -8.74 12.52 -8.29
C TYR A 251 -8.48 11.30 -9.17
N SER A 252 -7.21 11.02 -9.48
CA SER A 252 -6.84 9.87 -10.30
C SER A 252 -5.44 9.33 -9.98
N ILE A 253 -5.28 8.02 -10.12
CA ILE A 253 -3.99 7.33 -9.93
C ILE A 253 -2.97 7.85 -10.96
N LEU A 254 -3.41 8.11 -12.19
CA LEU A 254 -2.51 8.64 -13.22
C LEU A 254 -2.01 10.04 -12.91
N ALA A 255 -2.89 10.96 -12.44
CA ALA A 255 -2.47 12.29 -12.03
C ALA A 255 -1.47 12.22 -10.84
N GLY A 256 -1.70 11.30 -9.90
CA GLY A 256 -0.78 11.01 -8.80
C GLY A 256 0.58 10.53 -9.31
N ALA A 257 0.61 9.59 -10.25
CA ALA A 257 1.85 9.08 -10.84
C ALA A 257 2.64 10.15 -11.61
N LEU A 258 1.96 11.03 -12.35
CA LEU A 258 2.58 12.16 -13.05
C LEU A 258 3.15 13.18 -12.05
N THR A 259 2.44 13.45 -10.96
CA THR A 259 2.91 14.32 -9.88
C THR A 259 4.17 13.73 -9.24
N MET A 260 4.14 12.44 -8.89
CA MET A 260 5.29 11.74 -8.34
C MET A 260 6.48 11.69 -9.31
N THR A 261 6.21 11.64 -10.61
CA THR A 261 7.27 11.72 -11.63
C THR A 261 8.07 13.00 -11.47
N ILE A 262 7.42 14.16 -11.33
CA ILE A 262 8.14 15.44 -11.14
C ILE A 262 8.90 15.45 -9.81
N VAL A 263 8.31 14.94 -8.73
CA VAL A 263 8.98 14.83 -7.41
C VAL A 263 10.24 13.99 -7.48
N LEU A 264 10.25 12.94 -8.31
CA LEU A 264 11.37 12.00 -8.42
C LEU A 264 12.44 12.42 -9.42
N LEU A 265 12.12 13.24 -10.41
CA LEU A 265 13.09 13.64 -11.45
C LEU A 265 14.43 14.13 -10.88
N PRO A 266 14.48 15.01 -9.85
CA PRO A 266 15.76 15.46 -9.27
C PRO A 266 16.59 14.30 -8.71
N ILE A 267 15.95 13.36 -8.02
CA ILE A 267 16.62 12.21 -7.40
C ILE A 267 17.17 11.29 -8.47
N VAL A 268 16.35 10.95 -9.47
CA VAL A 268 16.75 10.05 -10.58
C VAL A 268 17.88 10.67 -11.40
N VAL A 269 17.77 11.97 -11.75
CA VAL A 269 18.80 12.67 -12.55
C VAL A 269 20.13 12.71 -11.80
N LYS A 270 20.12 13.07 -10.51
CA LYS A 270 21.36 13.13 -9.71
C LYS A 270 22.01 11.75 -9.59
N THR A 271 21.26 10.76 -9.11
CA THR A 271 21.81 9.42 -8.88
C THR A 271 22.27 8.77 -10.20
N ALA A 272 21.53 8.95 -11.30
CA ALA A 272 21.94 8.46 -12.61
C ALA A 272 23.17 9.20 -13.14
N SER A 273 23.28 10.52 -12.93
CA SER A 273 24.46 11.29 -13.32
C SER A 273 25.71 10.84 -12.56
N GLU A 274 25.58 10.58 -11.26
CA GLU A 274 26.66 10.04 -10.43
C GLU A 274 27.08 8.64 -10.91
N ALA A 275 26.10 7.77 -11.19
CA ALA A 275 26.36 6.44 -11.72
C ALA A 275 27.12 6.46 -13.06
N ILE A 276 26.78 7.39 -13.94
CA ILE A 276 27.46 7.57 -15.23
C ILE A 276 28.90 8.10 -15.03
N LYS A 277 29.12 9.04 -14.09
CA LYS A 277 30.44 9.61 -13.81
C LYS A 277 31.43 8.60 -13.20
N VAL A 278 30.94 7.57 -12.51
CA VAL A 278 31.80 6.50 -11.94
C VAL A 278 32.42 5.61 -13.02
N VAL A 279 31.84 5.56 -14.22
CA VAL A 279 32.41 4.79 -15.34
C VAL A 279 33.73 5.44 -15.83
N PRO A 280 34.88 4.70 -15.84
CA PRO A 280 36.15 5.26 -16.24
C PRO A 280 36.13 5.85 -17.65
N ASN A 281 36.70 7.03 -17.80
CA ASN A 281 36.79 7.72 -19.10
C ASN A 281 37.54 6.92 -20.15
N ASP A 282 38.44 6.03 -19.72
CA ASP A 282 39.22 5.16 -20.63
C ASP A 282 38.32 4.21 -21.43
N TYR A 283 37.18 3.76 -20.86
CA TYR A 283 36.22 2.94 -21.58
C TYR A 283 35.54 3.71 -22.72
N LEU A 284 35.24 4.99 -22.46
CA LEU A 284 34.71 5.88 -23.48
C LEU A 284 35.75 6.12 -24.60
N ALA A 285 36.99 6.45 -24.24
CA ALA A 285 38.07 6.71 -25.17
C ALA A 285 38.40 5.48 -26.00
N ALA A 286 38.53 4.30 -25.40
CA ALA A 286 38.81 3.04 -26.11
C ALA A 286 37.71 2.68 -27.11
N SER A 287 36.45 2.84 -26.75
CA SER A 287 35.33 2.58 -27.67
C SER A 287 35.32 3.53 -28.86
N LEU A 288 35.57 4.80 -28.64
CA LEU A 288 35.70 5.80 -29.73
C LEU A 288 36.89 5.52 -30.61
N ALA A 289 38.05 5.11 -30.05
CA ALA A 289 39.24 4.74 -30.81
C ALA A 289 39.02 3.53 -31.74
N LEU A 290 38.13 2.62 -31.36
CA LEU A 290 37.68 1.49 -32.18
C LEU A 290 36.67 1.89 -33.28
N GLY A 291 36.39 3.18 -33.45
CA GLY A 291 35.47 3.69 -34.47
C GLY A 291 33.99 3.68 -34.10
N ALA A 292 33.62 3.39 -32.83
CA ALA A 292 32.25 3.48 -32.41
C ALA A 292 31.78 4.95 -32.37
N SER A 293 30.52 5.21 -32.74
CA SER A 293 29.93 6.53 -32.55
C SER A 293 29.68 6.82 -31.06
N LYS A 294 29.59 8.10 -30.69
CA LYS A 294 29.32 8.54 -29.31
C LYS A 294 28.06 7.88 -28.77
N THR A 295 27.00 7.82 -29.55
CA THR A 295 25.75 7.15 -29.17
C THR A 295 25.94 5.64 -28.93
N GLN A 296 26.66 4.96 -29.84
CA GLN A 296 26.97 3.53 -29.66
C GLN A 296 27.76 3.29 -28.37
N THR A 297 28.77 4.13 -28.10
CA THR A 297 29.57 4.05 -26.88
C THR A 297 28.69 4.23 -25.62
N ILE A 298 27.79 5.19 -25.62
CA ILE A 298 26.90 5.43 -24.48
C ILE A 298 26.03 4.21 -24.20
N PHE A 299 25.31 3.71 -25.20
CA PHE A 299 24.35 2.62 -24.99
C PHE A 299 25.01 1.23 -24.84
N LYS A 300 26.16 0.98 -25.48
CA LYS A 300 26.82 -0.33 -25.46
C LYS A 300 27.93 -0.46 -24.40
N VAL A 301 28.50 0.66 -23.95
CA VAL A 301 29.62 0.66 -23.00
C VAL A 301 29.26 1.39 -21.70
N VAL A 302 28.90 2.68 -21.78
CA VAL A 302 28.72 3.50 -20.58
C VAL A 302 27.51 3.04 -19.76
N LEU A 303 26.32 2.97 -20.33
CA LEU A 303 25.10 2.58 -19.62
C LEU A 303 25.17 1.19 -19.00
N PRO A 304 25.67 0.14 -19.70
CA PRO A 304 25.82 -1.16 -19.07
C PRO A 304 26.80 -1.19 -17.90
N ASN A 305 27.84 -0.36 -17.90
CA ASN A 305 28.77 -0.25 -16.79
C ASN A 305 28.23 0.65 -15.65
N ALA A 306 27.34 1.60 -15.96
CA ALA A 306 26.65 2.44 -14.99
C ALA A 306 25.44 1.74 -14.34
N LEU A 307 25.01 0.57 -14.82
CA LEU A 307 23.78 -0.09 -14.44
C LEU A 307 23.63 -0.32 -12.92
N PRO A 308 24.68 -0.67 -12.14
CA PRO A 308 24.56 -0.79 -10.67
C PRO A 308 24.03 0.49 -10.00
N GLY A 309 24.61 1.63 -10.40
CA GLY A 309 24.18 2.93 -9.91
C GLY A 309 22.79 3.33 -10.41
N LEU A 310 22.43 2.98 -11.65
CA LEU A 310 21.09 3.21 -12.19
C LEU A 310 20.03 2.39 -11.43
N LEU A 311 20.33 1.15 -11.06
CA LEU A 311 19.44 0.34 -10.22
C LEU A 311 19.29 0.92 -8.82
N THR A 312 20.33 1.57 -8.29
CA THR A 312 20.23 2.32 -7.03
C THR A 312 19.25 3.49 -7.16
N ALA A 313 19.24 4.19 -8.30
CA ALA A 313 18.24 5.25 -8.56
C ALA A 313 16.81 4.71 -8.55
N VAL A 314 16.57 3.52 -9.13
CA VAL A 314 15.26 2.85 -9.10
C VAL A 314 14.86 2.52 -7.66
N LEU A 315 15.76 1.94 -6.85
CA LEU A 315 15.49 1.58 -5.46
C LEU A 315 15.16 2.79 -4.60
N LEU A 316 15.92 3.87 -4.73
CA LEU A 316 15.65 5.13 -4.02
C LEU A 316 14.29 5.72 -4.43
N SER A 317 13.94 5.63 -5.72
CA SER A 317 12.66 6.08 -6.23
C SER A 317 11.50 5.28 -5.64
N ILE A 318 11.58 3.95 -5.60
CA ILE A 318 10.57 3.08 -5.00
C ILE A 318 10.36 3.44 -3.52
N GLY A 319 11.43 3.56 -2.74
CA GLY A 319 11.34 3.95 -1.34
C GLY A 319 10.66 5.31 -1.15
N ARG A 320 10.97 6.28 -2.01
CA ARG A 320 10.36 7.62 -1.98
C ARG A 320 8.88 7.57 -2.33
N ILE A 321 8.47 6.81 -3.36
CA ILE A 321 7.06 6.70 -3.75
C ILE A 321 6.23 6.09 -2.62
N ILE A 322 6.70 5.00 -2.02
CA ILE A 322 5.97 4.29 -0.97
C ILE A 322 5.81 5.15 0.29
N GLY A 323 6.82 5.95 0.62
CA GLY A 323 6.78 6.84 1.79
C GLY A 323 6.03 8.16 1.55
N GLU A 324 5.62 8.46 0.31
CA GLU A 324 4.96 9.73 0.01
C GLU A 324 3.47 9.67 0.33
N SER A 325 3.01 10.63 1.13
CA SER A 325 1.59 10.80 1.45
C SER A 325 1.11 12.22 1.17
N ALA A 326 1.91 13.23 1.51
CA ALA A 326 1.50 14.62 1.46
C ALA A 326 1.15 15.11 0.04
N ALA A 327 2.01 14.81 -0.96
CA ALA A 327 1.72 15.18 -2.35
C ALA A 327 0.55 14.37 -2.93
N LEU A 328 0.47 13.08 -2.59
CA LEU A 328 -0.53 12.17 -3.13
C LEU A 328 -1.94 12.46 -2.63
N MET A 329 -2.09 12.98 -1.42
CA MET A 329 -3.39 13.36 -0.85
C MET A 329 -4.16 14.33 -1.76
N PHE A 330 -3.48 15.27 -2.40
CA PHE A 330 -4.09 16.29 -3.26
C PHE A 330 -4.48 15.80 -4.65
N VAL A 331 -3.92 14.69 -5.10
CA VAL A 331 -4.14 14.19 -6.48
C VAL A 331 -4.80 12.81 -6.55
N LEU A 332 -4.64 12.00 -5.50
CA LEU A 332 -5.29 10.69 -5.37
C LEU A 332 -6.59 10.76 -4.56
N GLY A 333 -6.67 11.72 -3.63
CA GLY A 333 -7.70 11.75 -2.60
C GLY A 333 -7.40 10.77 -1.46
N THR A 334 -8.33 10.69 -0.50
CA THR A 334 -8.22 9.85 0.71
C THR A 334 -9.27 8.74 0.76
N SER A 335 -10.10 8.60 -0.28
CA SER A 335 -11.10 7.52 -0.36
C SER A 335 -10.43 6.19 -0.68
N ILE A 336 -10.72 5.17 0.11
CA ILE A 336 -10.20 3.82 -0.12
C ILE A 336 -11.15 3.12 -1.08
N GLU A 337 -10.63 2.70 -2.24
CA GLU A 337 -11.37 1.97 -3.26
C GLU A 337 -10.84 0.53 -3.34
N ASP A 338 -11.75 -0.44 -3.25
CA ASP A 338 -11.41 -1.86 -3.26
C ASP A 338 -10.96 -2.35 -4.65
N TYR A 339 -11.46 -1.69 -5.70
CA TYR A 339 -11.13 -1.98 -7.11
C TYR A 339 -10.57 -0.71 -7.78
N PRO A 340 -9.31 -0.36 -7.50
CA PRO A 340 -8.72 0.87 -8.01
C PRO A 340 -8.62 0.86 -9.53
N ARG A 341 -8.99 1.98 -10.16
CA ARG A 341 -8.89 2.20 -11.60
C ARG A 341 -7.93 3.36 -11.86
N ILE A 342 -7.13 3.26 -12.92
CA ILE A 342 -6.05 4.23 -13.23
C ILE A 342 -6.55 5.67 -13.32
N PHE A 343 -7.77 5.87 -13.83
CA PHE A 343 -8.36 7.21 -14.01
C PHE A 343 -9.19 7.69 -12.82
N ASN A 344 -9.37 6.88 -11.78
CA ASN A 344 -10.12 7.25 -10.60
C ASN A 344 -9.19 7.46 -9.39
N GLY A 345 -9.68 8.21 -8.40
CA GLY A 345 -8.99 8.37 -7.13
C GLY A 345 -8.98 7.08 -6.33
N SER A 346 -7.95 6.90 -5.54
CA SER A 346 -7.83 5.80 -4.57
C SER A 346 -6.68 6.09 -3.61
N THR A 347 -6.59 5.34 -2.54
CA THR A 347 -5.64 5.58 -1.45
C THR A 347 -4.47 4.61 -1.52
N THR A 348 -3.23 5.11 -1.42
CA THR A 348 -2.03 4.28 -1.24
C THR A 348 -1.93 3.76 0.20
N LEU A 349 -1.04 2.77 0.44
CA LEU A 349 -0.80 2.24 1.79
C LEU A 349 -0.37 3.34 2.78
N SER A 350 0.48 4.29 2.37
CA SER A 350 0.90 5.40 3.22
C SER A 350 -0.24 6.36 3.57
N LEU A 351 -1.10 6.67 2.60
CA LEU A 351 -2.31 7.46 2.84
C LEU A 351 -3.35 6.70 3.66
N HIS A 352 -3.43 5.38 3.52
CA HIS A 352 -4.31 4.55 4.33
C HIS A 352 -3.92 4.58 5.81
N ILE A 353 -2.61 4.51 6.12
CA ILE A 353 -2.12 4.73 7.50
C ILE A 353 -2.59 6.10 8.02
N TRP A 354 -2.43 7.14 7.21
CA TRP A 354 -2.86 8.49 7.58
C TRP A 354 -4.38 8.51 7.86
N SER A 355 -5.21 7.94 6.99
CA SER A 355 -6.66 7.88 7.18
C SER A 355 -7.05 7.16 8.47
N LEU A 356 -6.41 6.02 8.80
CA LEU A 356 -6.66 5.26 10.02
C LEU A 356 -6.25 6.01 11.29
N THR A 357 -5.22 6.86 11.21
CA THR A 357 -4.74 7.62 12.36
C THR A 357 -5.49 8.93 12.58
N GLN A 358 -6.17 9.45 11.56
CA GLN A 358 -6.98 10.69 11.61
C GLN A 358 -8.49 10.42 11.74
N ALA A 359 -8.92 9.17 11.80
CA ALA A 359 -10.31 8.80 12.05
C ALA A 359 -10.77 9.27 13.44
N GLU A 360 -12.08 9.43 13.65
CA GLU A 360 -12.65 9.80 14.96
C GLU A 360 -12.20 8.84 16.08
N VAL A 361 -12.06 7.55 15.74
CA VAL A 361 -11.44 6.54 16.60
C VAL A 361 -10.20 6.00 15.90
N PRO A 362 -8.99 6.46 16.29
CA PRO A 362 -7.76 6.04 15.62
C PRO A 362 -7.47 4.55 15.78
N ASN A 363 -7.21 3.85 14.67
CA ASN A 363 -6.85 2.43 14.69
C ASN A 363 -5.33 2.25 14.48
N PHE A 364 -4.56 2.44 15.55
CA PHE A 364 -3.10 2.28 15.51
C PHE A 364 -2.66 0.84 15.23
N GLY A 365 -3.47 -0.16 15.64
CA GLY A 365 -3.16 -1.56 15.36
C GLY A 365 -3.13 -1.87 13.86
N ALA A 366 -4.19 -1.50 13.14
CA ALA A 366 -4.25 -1.64 11.69
C ALA A 366 -3.18 -0.78 10.99
N ALA A 367 -2.94 0.45 11.44
CA ALA A 367 -1.89 1.32 10.90
C ALA A 367 -0.49 0.69 11.02
N CYS A 368 -0.18 0.07 12.18
CA CYS A 368 1.06 -0.68 12.38
C CYS A 368 1.15 -1.93 11.47
N SER A 369 0.03 -2.63 11.26
CA SER A 369 -0.01 -3.79 10.34
C SER A 369 0.29 -3.38 8.90
N ILE A 370 -0.30 -2.28 8.43
CA ILE A 370 0.00 -1.71 7.10
C ILE A 370 1.48 -1.31 7.02
N SER A 371 2.04 -0.73 8.09
CA SER A 371 3.46 -0.36 8.15
C SER A 371 4.38 -1.59 8.00
N ILE A 372 4.03 -2.74 8.62
CA ILE A 372 4.75 -4.01 8.42
C ILE A 372 4.69 -4.44 6.95
N ILE A 373 3.51 -4.34 6.32
CA ILE A 373 3.34 -4.71 4.91
C ILE A 373 4.15 -3.80 4.00
N ILE A 374 4.18 -2.49 4.27
CA ILE A 374 5.03 -1.54 3.55
C ILE A 374 6.51 -1.95 3.65
N LEU A 375 7.01 -2.25 4.85
CA LEU A 375 8.38 -2.70 5.04
C LEU A 375 8.67 -3.98 4.25
N LEU A 376 7.73 -4.92 4.24
CA LEU A 376 7.85 -6.17 3.48
C LEU A 376 7.85 -5.91 1.97
N VAL A 377 6.98 -5.06 1.46
CA VAL A 377 6.93 -4.69 0.03
C VAL A 377 8.24 -4.04 -0.41
N VAL A 378 8.75 -3.06 0.37
CA VAL A 378 10.03 -2.40 0.09
C VAL A 378 11.18 -3.42 0.08
N PHE A 379 11.20 -4.33 1.05
CA PHE A 379 12.20 -5.38 1.15
C PHE A 379 12.17 -6.33 -0.06
N LEU A 380 10.98 -6.81 -0.45
CA LEU A 380 10.81 -7.68 -1.61
C LEU A 380 11.20 -6.98 -2.91
N MET A 381 10.81 -5.72 -3.09
CA MET A 381 11.23 -4.94 -4.26
C MET A 381 12.75 -4.72 -4.30
N SER A 382 13.36 -4.45 -3.15
CA SER A 382 14.81 -4.30 -3.03
C SER A 382 15.56 -5.59 -3.38
N ILE A 383 15.05 -6.74 -2.94
CA ILE A 383 15.59 -8.06 -3.30
C ILE A 383 15.43 -8.31 -4.82
N SER A 384 14.25 -8.02 -5.38
CA SER A 384 13.97 -8.23 -6.81
C SER A 384 14.94 -7.47 -7.69
N VAL A 385 15.27 -6.22 -7.35
CA VAL A 385 16.27 -5.42 -8.07
C VAL A 385 17.66 -6.02 -7.93
N LYS A 386 18.07 -6.48 -6.73
CA LYS A 386 19.37 -7.14 -6.51
C LYS A 386 19.48 -8.46 -7.28
N ILE A 387 18.43 -9.26 -7.32
CA ILE A 387 18.37 -10.51 -8.07
C ILE A 387 18.51 -10.23 -9.57
N THR A 388 17.77 -9.26 -10.10
CA THR A 388 17.86 -8.83 -11.50
C THR A 388 19.29 -8.42 -11.86
N TRP A 389 19.94 -7.66 -10.97
CA TRP A 389 21.34 -7.29 -11.11
C TRP A 389 22.27 -8.51 -11.16
N HIS A 390 22.12 -9.43 -10.22
CA HIS A 390 22.96 -10.65 -10.15
C HIS A 390 22.86 -11.50 -11.42
N PHE A 391 21.65 -11.71 -11.95
CA PHE A 391 21.47 -12.43 -13.22
C PHE A 391 22.06 -11.70 -14.41
N TYR A 392 21.95 -10.37 -14.43
CA TYR A 392 22.53 -9.56 -15.50
C TYR A 392 24.07 -9.62 -15.52
N THR A 393 24.74 -9.49 -14.37
CA THR A 393 26.20 -9.58 -14.26
C THR A 393 26.72 -10.96 -14.61
N LYS A 394 26.06 -12.01 -14.10
CA LYS A 394 26.43 -13.40 -14.42
C LYS A 394 26.36 -13.69 -15.93
N LYS A 395 25.36 -13.17 -16.63
CA LYS A 395 25.22 -13.36 -18.09
C LYS A 395 26.29 -12.63 -18.90
N ARG A 396 26.91 -11.58 -18.34
CA ARG A 396 27.98 -10.79 -19.03
C ARG A 396 29.40 -11.15 -18.60
N GLY A 397 29.60 -12.08 -17.70
CA GLY A 397 30.92 -12.45 -17.20
C GLY A 397 31.63 -11.34 -16.43
N VAL A 398 30.91 -10.35 -15.92
CA VAL A 398 31.44 -9.29 -15.07
C VAL A 398 31.19 -9.75 -13.62
N SER A 399 32.08 -10.57 -13.10
CA SER A 399 32.13 -10.98 -11.69
C SER A 399 33.26 -10.25 -10.99
#